data_2dccf13390d20abb8cb477ef329b903a
#
_entry.id   2dccf13390d20abb8cb477ef329b903a
#
_cell.length_a   1.000
_cell.length_b   1.000
_cell.length_c   1.000
_cell.angle_alpha   90.00
_cell.angle_beta   90.00
_cell.angle_gamma   90.00
#
_symmetry.space_group_name_H-M   'P 1'
#
loop_
_entity.id
_entity.type
_entity.pdbx_description
1 polymer ?
#
loop_
_entity_poly.entity_id
_entity_poly.type
_entity_poly.pdbx_seq_one_letter_code
_entity_poly.pdbx_strand_id
1 'polypeptide(L)'
;MSYPAILGRMLDIDFVNLGFSGNGLGEPEVARAVAEIDAACFVLDFGANHKTFAEMQNAYGPFLDILRSRHPATPILVLSPIYTTREARSNTFKQDWQRRRAFLRATVEHRRKSGDKHIGFVEGTDLLGPARGDGLVDGSHPNDLGFHWMAEGLAPYLRETVKLHQTSATSSRTRQ
;
A
#
# COMPACT_ATOMS: atom_id res chain seq x y z
N MET A 1 10.02 -12.84 8.30
CA MET A 1 10.08 -12.69 6.81
C MET A 1 9.00 -11.70 6.39
N SER A 2 9.31 -10.68 5.54
CA SER A 2 8.34 -9.63 5.20
C SER A 2 7.21 -10.11 4.26
N TYR A 3 6.03 -9.48 4.33
CA TYR A 3 4.89 -9.86 3.50
C TYR A 3 5.15 -9.76 1.98
N PRO A 4 5.96 -8.79 1.44
CA PRO A 4 6.29 -8.80 0.01
C PRO A 4 7.04 -10.05 -0.43
N ALA A 5 7.97 -10.56 0.40
CA ALA A 5 8.69 -11.78 0.10
C ALA A 5 7.80 -13.05 0.17
N ILE A 6 6.78 -13.03 1.04
CA ILE A 6 5.77 -14.11 1.09
C ILE A 6 4.91 -14.06 -0.16
N LEU A 7 4.44 -12.87 -0.57
CA LEU A 7 3.66 -12.65 -1.78
C LEU A 7 4.40 -13.06 -3.05
N GLY A 8 5.69 -12.72 -3.17
CA GLY A 8 6.51 -13.13 -4.31
C GLY A 8 6.48 -14.65 -4.52
N ARG A 9 6.67 -15.43 -3.44
CA ARG A 9 6.59 -16.90 -3.51
C ARG A 9 5.16 -17.43 -3.72
N MET A 10 4.18 -16.80 -3.06
CA MET A 10 2.77 -17.23 -3.12
C MET A 10 2.16 -17.02 -4.51
N LEU A 11 2.59 -15.99 -5.21
CA LEU A 11 2.05 -15.58 -6.50
C LEU A 11 2.98 -15.92 -7.69
N ASP A 12 4.19 -16.42 -7.40
CA ASP A 12 5.25 -16.66 -8.38
C ASP A 12 5.54 -15.41 -9.22
N ILE A 13 5.82 -14.29 -8.53
CA ILE A 13 6.14 -12.99 -9.12
C ILE A 13 7.42 -12.41 -8.52
N ASP A 14 8.17 -11.68 -9.34
CA ASP A 14 9.27 -10.85 -8.86
C ASP A 14 8.73 -9.63 -8.10
N PHE A 15 9.51 -9.16 -7.13
CA PHE A 15 9.17 -7.98 -6.36
C PHE A 15 10.40 -7.15 -6.02
N VAL A 16 10.21 -5.85 -5.92
CA VAL A 16 11.19 -4.90 -5.36
C VAL A 16 10.64 -4.42 -4.03
N ASN A 17 11.35 -4.71 -2.94
CA ASN A 17 10.96 -4.26 -1.60
C ASN A 17 11.76 -3.00 -1.22
N LEU A 18 11.06 -1.87 -1.16
CA LEU A 18 11.59 -0.56 -0.80
C LEU A 18 11.14 -0.14 0.60
N GLY A 19 11.11 -1.09 1.53
CA GLY A 19 10.84 -0.83 2.94
C GLY A 19 12.03 -0.12 3.61
N PHE A 20 11.85 1.16 3.95
CA PHE A 20 12.88 2.01 4.57
C PHE A 20 12.80 2.06 6.10
N SER A 21 12.24 1.04 6.75
CA SER A 21 12.01 1.02 8.20
C SER A 21 11.17 2.26 8.62
N GLY A 22 11.52 2.93 9.74
CA GLY A 22 10.84 4.16 10.19
C GLY A 22 10.97 5.38 9.27
N ASN A 23 11.76 5.29 8.19
CA ASN A 23 12.01 6.40 7.25
C ASN A 23 11.17 6.33 5.96
N GLY A 24 10.19 5.46 5.87
CA GLY A 24 9.23 5.46 4.76
C GLY A 24 8.23 6.61 4.91
N LEU A 25 8.61 7.82 4.49
CA LEU A 25 7.82 9.04 4.66
C LEU A 25 7.25 9.59 3.34
N GLY A 26 7.57 8.97 2.21
CA GLY A 26 7.01 9.34 0.90
C GLY A 26 7.57 10.65 0.35
N GLU A 27 8.85 10.90 0.56
CA GLU A 27 9.56 12.07 0.03
C GLU A 27 9.49 12.09 -1.52
N PRO A 28 9.44 13.28 -2.14
CA PRO A 28 9.40 13.40 -3.61
C PRO A 28 10.59 12.75 -4.33
N GLU A 29 11.77 12.74 -3.70
CA GLU A 29 12.98 12.08 -4.19
C GLU A 29 12.79 10.57 -4.29
N VAL A 30 12.20 9.98 -3.25
CA VAL A 30 11.86 8.55 -3.21
C VAL A 30 10.78 8.24 -4.26
N ALA A 31 9.75 9.09 -4.38
CA ALA A 31 8.72 8.93 -5.40
C ALA A 31 9.30 8.93 -6.82
N ARG A 32 10.26 9.82 -7.12
CA ARG A 32 10.95 9.86 -8.42
C ARG A 32 11.76 8.58 -8.67
N ALA A 33 12.51 8.10 -7.67
CA ALA A 33 13.26 6.85 -7.79
C ALA A 33 12.35 5.64 -7.99
N VAL A 34 11.23 5.56 -7.27
CA VAL A 34 10.21 4.51 -7.45
C VAL A 34 9.59 4.59 -8.85
N ALA A 35 9.36 5.79 -9.37
CA ALA A 35 8.79 6.00 -10.70
C ALA A 35 9.73 5.58 -11.85
N GLU A 36 11.01 5.32 -11.60
CA GLU A 36 11.94 4.76 -12.60
C GLU A 36 11.80 3.24 -12.78
N ILE A 37 11.09 2.58 -11.86
CA ILE A 37 10.89 1.13 -11.89
C ILE A 37 9.72 0.79 -12.81
N ASP A 38 9.97 -0.04 -13.84
CA ASP A 38 8.91 -0.59 -14.70
C ASP A 38 8.21 -1.75 -13.98
N ALA A 39 7.23 -1.39 -13.14
CA ALA A 39 6.48 -2.33 -12.31
C ALA A 39 5.10 -2.65 -12.91
N ALA A 40 4.65 -3.90 -12.74
CA ALA A 40 3.30 -4.32 -13.09
C ALA A 40 2.25 -3.76 -12.10
N CYS A 41 2.66 -3.42 -10.86
CA CYS A 41 1.82 -2.80 -9.84
C CYS A 41 2.70 -2.13 -8.80
N PHE A 42 2.29 -0.97 -8.31
CA PHE A 42 2.87 -0.32 -7.12
C PHE A 42 1.98 -0.57 -5.90
N VAL A 43 2.59 -0.96 -4.79
CA VAL A 43 1.92 -1.11 -3.49
C VAL A 43 2.48 -0.06 -2.54
N LEU A 44 1.64 0.88 -2.09
CA LEU A 44 2.04 1.98 -1.22
C LEU A 44 1.61 1.70 0.22
N ASP A 45 2.58 1.47 1.09
CA ASP A 45 2.41 1.16 2.51
C ASP A 45 3.34 2.03 3.37
N PHE A 46 3.12 3.36 3.38
CA PHE A 46 3.96 4.29 4.12
C PHE A 46 3.21 5.27 5.05
N GLY A 47 1.94 5.04 5.32
CA GLY A 47 1.10 5.94 6.12
C GLY A 47 1.35 5.95 7.64
N ALA A 48 2.11 4.98 8.17
CA ALA A 48 2.28 4.79 9.61
C ALA A 48 3.43 5.60 10.24
N ASN A 49 4.49 5.92 9.48
CA ASN A 49 5.75 6.46 10.01
C ASN A 49 5.74 7.98 10.24
N HIS A 50 4.82 8.72 9.67
CA HIS A 50 4.75 10.17 9.85
C HIS A 50 4.46 10.54 11.32
N LYS A 51 5.17 11.52 11.85
CA LYS A 51 4.98 12.00 13.24
C LYS A 51 3.59 12.60 13.42
N THR A 52 3.10 13.30 12.40
CA THR A 52 1.80 13.96 12.41
C THR A 52 0.94 13.54 11.22
N PHE A 53 -0.38 13.66 11.38
CA PHE A 53 -1.31 13.46 10.27
C PHE A 53 -1.06 14.46 9.12
N ALA A 54 -0.72 15.71 9.43
CA ALA A 54 -0.46 16.73 8.44
C ALA A 54 0.75 16.39 7.53
N GLU A 55 1.82 15.84 8.10
CA GLU A 55 2.97 15.35 7.31
C GLU A 55 2.55 14.26 6.34
N MET A 56 1.79 13.26 6.79
CA MET A 56 1.28 12.20 5.92
C MET A 56 0.39 12.77 4.80
N GLN A 57 -0.53 13.67 5.14
CA GLN A 57 -1.44 14.30 4.21
C GLN A 57 -0.68 15.07 3.11
N ASN A 58 0.38 15.78 3.48
CA ASN A 58 1.20 16.54 2.54
C ASN A 58 2.08 15.66 1.64
N ALA A 59 2.43 14.46 2.07
CA ALA A 59 3.30 13.56 1.31
C ALA A 59 2.53 12.74 0.25
N TYR A 60 1.32 12.26 0.57
CA TYR A 60 0.61 11.29 -0.28
C TYR A 60 0.20 11.83 -1.65
N GLY A 61 -0.34 13.04 -1.71
CA GLY A 61 -0.77 13.66 -2.97
C GLY A 61 0.38 13.77 -3.97
N PRO A 62 1.46 14.48 -3.64
CA PRO A 62 2.65 14.62 -4.50
C PRO A 62 3.29 13.27 -4.89
N PHE A 63 3.34 12.29 -3.98
CA PHE A 63 3.87 10.97 -4.29
C PHE A 63 3.07 10.28 -5.41
N LEU A 64 1.74 10.27 -5.28
CA LEU A 64 0.84 9.71 -6.29
C LEU A 64 0.93 10.47 -7.62
N ASP A 65 1.08 11.79 -7.61
CA ASP A 65 1.20 12.61 -8.82
C ASP A 65 2.49 12.30 -9.58
N ILE A 66 3.61 12.13 -8.86
CA ILE A 66 4.89 11.73 -9.46
C ILE A 66 4.78 10.35 -10.10
N LEU A 67 4.21 9.36 -9.42
CA LEU A 67 3.99 8.04 -10.01
C LEU A 67 3.09 8.11 -11.24
N ARG A 68 1.99 8.82 -11.20
CA ARG A 68 1.04 8.92 -12.33
C ARG A 68 1.61 9.66 -13.53
N SER A 69 2.50 10.63 -13.32
CA SER A 69 3.15 11.32 -14.43
C SER A 69 4.00 10.38 -15.29
N ARG A 70 4.60 9.35 -14.69
CA ARG A 70 5.44 8.37 -15.38
C ARG A 70 4.67 7.09 -15.76
N HIS A 71 3.73 6.70 -14.92
CA HIS A 71 2.94 5.46 -15.02
C HIS A 71 1.43 5.75 -15.04
N PRO A 72 0.89 6.31 -16.14
CA PRO A 72 -0.51 6.76 -16.19
C PRO A 72 -1.52 5.63 -16.04
N ALA A 73 -1.17 4.40 -16.42
CA ALA A 73 -2.06 3.24 -16.41
C ALA A 73 -1.62 2.10 -15.50
N THR A 74 -0.41 2.16 -14.92
CA THR A 74 0.05 1.10 -14.01
C THR A 74 -0.79 1.09 -12.74
N PRO A 75 -1.30 -0.06 -12.31
CA PRO A 75 -2.07 -0.17 -11.08
C PRO A 75 -1.29 0.30 -9.85
N ILE A 76 -1.96 1.05 -8.97
CA ILE A 76 -1.46 1.44 -7.66
C ILE A 76 -2.43 0.92 -6.59
N LEU A 77 -1.93 0.18 -5.61
CA LEU A 77 -2.68 -0.22 -4.41
C LEU A 77 -2.19 0.60 -3.23
N VAL A 78 -3.08 1.35 -2.61
CA VAL A 78 -2.81 2.12 -1.38
C VAL A 78 -3.28 1.31 -0.19
N LEU A 79 -2.37 0.96 0.71
CA LEU A 79 -2.68 0.28 1.97
C LEU A 79 -2.83 1.32 3.08
N SER A 80 -3.89 1.19 3.88
CA SER A 80 -4.00 1.98 5.10
C SER A 80 -3.21 1.32 6.24
N PRO A 81 -2.83 2.09 7.30
CA PRO A 81 -2.15 1.53 8.46
C PRO A 81 -2.90 0.35 9.09
N ILE A 82 -2.18 -0.73 9.39
CA ILE A 82 -2.68 -1.88 10.15
C ILE A 82 -3.08 -1.47 11.57
N TYR A 83 -3.74 -2.37 12.29
CA TYR A 83 -4.01 -2.20 13.72
C TYR A 83 -2.71 -2.21 14.54
N THR A 84 -2.69 -1.42 15.62
CA THR A 84 -1.69 -1.50 16.68
C THR A 84 -2.36 -1.55 18.04
N THR A 85 -1.75 -2.24 19.04
CA THR A 85 -2.30 -2.33 20.39
C THR A 85 -2.36 -0.98 21.10
N ARG A 86 -1.66 0.04 20.60
CA ARG A 86 -1.75 1.43 21.09
C ARG A 86 -3.15 2.01 20.90
N GLU A 87 -3.88 1.56 19.88
CA GLU A 87 -5.28 1.99 19.66
C GLU A 87 -6.21 1.56 20.80
N ALA A 88 -5.94 0.41 21.43
CA ALA A 88 -6.71 -0.04 22.60
C ALA A 88 -6.35 0.72 23.89
N ARG A 89 -5.15 1.34 23.94
CA ARG A 89 -4.61 1.98 25.14
C ARG A 89 -4.75 3.51 25.15
N SER A 90 -4.98 4.13 23.98
CA SER A 90 -5.03 5.58 23.81
C SER A 90 -6.09 5.97 22.81
N ASN A 91 -7.12 6.66 23.27
CA ASN A 91 -8.18 7.19 22.40
C ASN A 91 -7.64 8.23 21.41
N THR A 92 -6.71 9.08 21.81
CA THR A 92 -6.07 10.08 20.91
C THR A 92 -5.32 9.38 19.79
N PHE A 93 -4.54 8.34 20.11
CA PHE A 93 -3.83 7.57 19.10
C PHE A 93 -4.80 6.84 18.16
N LYS A 94 -5.86 6.22 18.70
CA LYS A 94 -6.91 5.57 17.94
C LYS A 94 -7.57 6.53 16.93
N GLN A 95 -7.93 7.72 17.38
CA GLN A 95 -8.53 8.75 16.51
C GLN A 95 -7.57 9.19 15.40
N ASP A 96 -6.27 9.38 15.71
CA ASP A 96 -5.27 9.71 14.68
C ASP A 96 -5.13 8.58 13.65
N TRP A 97 -5.06 7.31 14.08
CA TRP A 97 -4.98 6.17 13.19
C TRP A 97 -6.22 5.99 12.32
N GLN A 98 -7.41 6.15 12.89
CA GLN A 98 -8.67 6.15 12.13
C GLN A 98 -8.72 7.28 11.10
N ARG A 99 -8.24 8.49 11.47
CA ARG A 99 -8.15 9.64 10.58
C ARG A 99 -7.20 9.37 9.40
N ARG A 100 -6.06 8.72 9.63
CA ARG A 100 -5.11 8.33 8.58
C ARG A 100 -5.74 7.34 7.59
N ARG A 101 -6.40 6.30 8.09
CA ARG A 101 -7.12 5.32 7.27
C ARG A 101 -8.21 5.99 6.43
N ALA A 102 -9.03 6.81 7.05
CA ALA A 102 -10.10 7.55 6.38
C ALA A 102 -9.56 8.48 5.27
N PHE A 103 -8.48 9.20 5.55
CA PHE A 103 -7.83 10.07 4.57
C PHE A 103 -7.33 9.30 3.34
N LEU A 104 -6.64 8.16 3.53
CA LEU A 104 -6.13 7.36 2.42
C LEU A 104 -7.27 6.79 1.57
N ARG A 105 -8.33 6.31 2.20
CA ARG A 105 -9.56 5.87 1.52
C ARG A 105 -10.16 7.01 0.69
N ALA A 106 -10.37 8.18 1.31
CA ALA A 106 -10.94 9.35 0.63
C ALA A 106 -10.05 9.83 -0.53
N THR A 107 -8.72 9.77 -0.38
CA THR A 107 -7.77 10.12 -1.45
C THR A 107 -7.94 9.20 -2.66
N VAL A 108 -8.02 7.88 -2.46
CA VAL A 108 -8.25 6.93 -3.54
C VAL A 108 -9.61 7.13 -4.20
N GLU A 109 -10.66 7.31 -3.41
CA GLU A 109 -12.01 7.57 -3.92
C GLU A 109 -12.08 8.86 -4.75
N HIS A 110 -11.44 9.93 -4.26
CA HIS A 110 -11.35 11.19 -4.99
C HIS A 110 -10.65 11.02 -6.34
N ARG A 111 -9.49 10.36 -6.36
CA ARG A 111 -8.75 10.09 -7.60
C ARG A 111 -9.54 9.25 -8.60
N ARG A 112 -10.26 8.22 -8.12
CA ARG A 112 -11.17 7.43 -8.97
C ARG A 112 -12.28 8.28 -9.59
N LYS A 113 -12.91 9.15 -8.81
CA LYS A 113 -13.95 10.09 -9.29
C LYS A 113 -13.37 11.10 -10.29
N SER A 114 -12.09 11.46 -10.15
CA SER A 114 -11.35 12.36 -11.06
C SER A 114 -10.78 11.63 -12.29
N GLY A 115 -11.08 10.34 -12.50
CA GLY A 115 -10.75 9.60 -13.71
C GLY A 115 -9.57 8.62 -13.59
N ASP A 116 -8.88 8.51 -12.45
CA ASP A 116 -7.85 7.48 -12.23
C ASP A 116 -8.50 6.12 -12.01
N LYS A 117 -8.61 5.33 -13.09
CA LYS A 117 -9.22 3.98 -13.06
C LYS A 117 -8.29 2.89 -12.52
N HIS A 118 -7.01 3.22 -12.34
CA HIS A 118 -5.94 2.25 -12.01
C HIS A 118 -5.43 2.42 -10.58
N ILE A 119 -6.22 2.99 -9.68
CA ILE A 119 -5.89 3.10 -8.26
C ILE A 119 -6.87 2.31 -7.40
N GLY A 120 -6.34 1.53 -6.44
CA GLY A 120 -7.09 0.73 -5.49
C GLY A 120 -6.76 1.08 -4.05
N PHE A 121 -7.66 0.73 -3.14
CA PHE A 121 -7.49 0.89 -1.70
C PHE A 121 -7.65 -0.47 -1.01
N VAL A 122 -6.77 -0.74 -0.04
CA VAL A 122 -6.86 -1.91 0.84
C VAL A 122 -6.85 -1.42 2.28
N GLU A 123 -7.86 -1.81 3.04
CA GLU A 123 -7.92 -1.48 4.46
C GLU A 123 -6.93 -2.32 5.24
N GLY A 124 -5.95 -1.69 5.90
CA GLY A 124 -4.91 -2.39 6.64
C GLY A 124 -5.45 -3.23 7.79
N THR A 125 -6.56 -2.81 8.42
CA THR A 125 -7.22 -3.59 9.48
C THR A 125 -7.91 -4.86 8.99
N ASP A 126 -8.19 -4.99 7.69
CA ASP A 126 -8.67 -6.24 7.11
C ASP A 126 -7.52 -7.24 6.93
N LEU A 127 -6.30 -6.75 6.74
CA LEU A 127 -5.09 -7.56 6.67
C LEU A 127 -4.63 -7.99 8.06
N LEU A 128 -4.46 -7.02 8.97
CA LEU A 128 -4.04 -7.24 10.36
C LEU A 128 -4.83 -6.30 11.29
N GLY A 129 -5.98 -6.79 11.75
CA GLY A 129 -6.92 -6.09 12.62
C GLY A 129 -6.79 -6.48 14.08
N PRO A 130 -7.65 -5.91 14.96
CA PRO A 130 -7.58 -6.12 16.42
C PRO A 130 -7.77 -7.59 16.85
N ALA A 131 -8.50 -8.41 16.08
CA ALA A 131 -8.66 -9.83 16.36
C ALA A 131 -7.42 -10.68 16.05
N ARG A 132 -6.39 -10.08 15.42
CA ARG A 132 -5.14 -10.73 15.00
C ARG A 132 -3.92 -10.16 15.75
N GLY A 133 -4.10 -9.74 17.01
CA GLY A 133 -3.03 -9.16 17.82
C GLY A 133 -1.80 -10.05 18.01
N ASP A 134 -1.99 -11.37 17.97
CA ASP A 134 -0.88 -12.36 18.02
C ASP A 134 0.07 -12.26 16.82
N GLY A 135 -0.35 -11.60 15.74
CA GLY A 135 0.48 -11.28 14.59
C GLY A 135 1.42 -10.08 14.79
N LEU A 136 1.46 -9.47 15.98
CA LEU A 136 2.32 -8.33 16.31
C LEU A 136 3.42 -8.73 17.30
N VAL A 137 4.70 -8.40 16.99
CA VAL A 137 5.84 -8.73 17.85
C VAL A 137 5.93 -7.83 19.08
N ASP A 138 5.60 -6.56 18.92
CA ASP A 138 5.70 -5.53 19.99
C ASP A 138 4.41 -4.71 20.14
N GLY A 139 3.34 -5.21 19.56
CA GLY A 139 2.05 -4.55 19.53
C GLY A 139 1.89 -3.50 18.41
N SER A 140 2.89 -3.31 17.56
CA SER A 140 2.88 -2.38 16.42
C SER A 140 3.41 -2.99 15.15
N HIS A 141 4.48 -3.77 15.21
CA HIS A 141 5.13 -4.35 14.04
C HIS A 141 4.70 -5.81 13.84
N PRO A 142 4.39 -6.23 12.61
CA PRO A 142 4.05 -7.61 12.33
C PRO A 142 5.22 -8.56 12.64
N ASN A 143 4.91 -9.71 13.24
CA ASN A 143 5.80 -10.86 13.29
C ASN A 143 5.60 -11.75 12.04
N ASP A 144 6.24 -12.93 11.97
CA ASP A 144 6.12 -13.81 10.80
C ASP A 144 4.66 -14.23 10.52
N LEU A 145 3.86 -14.45 11.58
CA LEU A 145 2.43 -14.79 11.45
C LEU A 145 1.63 -13.60 10.91
N GLY A 146 1.89 -12.39 11.44
CA GLY A 146 1.25 -11.17 10.98
C GLY A 146 1.57 -10.86 9.51
N PHE A 147 2.83 -11.00 9.10
CA PHE A 147 3.23 -10.86 7.71
C PHE A 147 2.60 -11.92 6.80
N HIS A 148 2.41 -13.14 7.30
CA HIS A 148 1.70 -14.19 6.55
C HIS A 148 0.24 -13.80 6.30
N TRP A 149 -0.48 -13.36 7.34
CA TRP A 149 -1.86 -12.89 7.20
C TRP A 149 -2.00 -11.67 6.27
N MET A 150 -1.05 -10.72 6.35
CA MET A 150 -1.03 -9.60 5.42
C MET A 150 -0.86 -10.06 3.98
N ALA A 151 0.03 -11.02 3.74
CA ALA A 151 0.24 -11.58 2.41
C ALA A 151 -1.01 -12.33 1.89
N GLU A 152 -1.63 -13.18 2.71
CA GLU A 152 -2.87 -13.88 2.35
C GLU A 152 -4.00 -12.90 2.01
N GLY A 153 -4.18 -11.85 2.83
CA GLY A 153 -5.21 -10.84 2.61
C GLY A 153 -4.95 -9.97 1.38
N LEU A 154 -3.68 -9.70 1.03
CA LEU A 154 -3.32 -8.87 -0.11
C LEU A 154 -3.25 -9.66 -1.44
N ALA A 155 -2.98 -10.97 -1.40
CA ALA A 155 -2.83 -11.80 -2.58
C ALA A 155 -4.02 -11.74 -3.56
N PRO A 156 -5.30 -11.74 -3.14
CA PRO A 156 -6.44 -11.61 -4.06
C PRO A 156 -6.41 -10.30 -4.86
N TYR A 157 -6.11 -9.18 -4.20
CA TYR A 157 -6.02 -7.87 -4.87
C TYR A 157 -4.91 -7.85 -5.92
N LEU A 158 -3.73 -8.40 -5.60
CA LEU A 158 -2.62 -8.45 -6.55
C LEU A 158 -2.91 -9.37 -7.71
N ARG A 159 -3.52 -10.55 -7.50
CA ARG A 159 -3.90 -11.46 -8.59
C ARG A 159 -4.83 -10.80 -9.60
N GLU A 160 -5.83 -10.09 -9.11
CA GLU A 160 -6.77 -9.37 -9.97
C GLU A 160 -6.06 -8.23 -10.72
N THR A 161 -5.28 -7.43 -10.01
CA THR A 161 -4.57 -6.26 -10.52
C THR A 161 -3.56 -6.63 -11.60
N VAL A 162 -2.71 -7.64 -11.36
CA VAL A 162 -1.67 -8.08 -12.32
C VAL A 162 -2.30 -8.76 -13.55
N LYS A 163 -3.37 -9.51 -13.40
CA LYS A 163 -4.09 -10.13 -14.53
C LYS A 163 -4.68 -9.09 -15.47
N LEU A 164 -5.32 -8.05 -14.94
CA LEU A 164 -5.87 -6.96 -15.74
C LEU A 164 -4.78 -6.25 -16.56
N HIS A 165 -3.62 -6.02 -15.96
CA HIS A 165 -2.50 -5.39 -16.65
C HIS A 165 -1.94 -6.27 -17.78
N GLN A 166 -1.79 -7.57 -17.57
CA GLN A 166 -1.33 -8.53 -18.59
C GLN A 166 -2.29 -8.62 -19.78
N THR A 167 -3.59 -8.58 -19.54
CA THR A 167 -4.61 -8.66 -20.60
C THR A 167 -4.55 -7.45 -21.53
N SER A 168 -4.32 -6.25 -21.02
CA SER A 168 -4.21 -5.04 -21.84
C SER A 168 -2.94 -5.01 -22.69
N ALA A 169 -1.81 -5.49 -22.18
CA ALA A 169 -0.54 -5.56 -22.89
C ALA A 169 -0.56 -6.58 -24.06
N THR A 170 -1.26 -7.70 -23.89
CA THR A 170 -1.39 -8.73 -24.92
C THR A 170 -2.26 -8.25 -26.08
N SER A 171 -3.33 -7.48 -25.81
CA SER A 171 -4.21 -6.91 -26.83
C SER A 171 -3.49 -5.88 -27.73
N SER A 172 -2.47 -5.18 -27.23
CA SER A 172 -1.71 -4.22 -28.03
C SER A 172 -0.64 -4.87 -28.94
N ARG A 173 -0.16 -6.08 -28.58
CA ARG A 173 0.84 -6.83 -29.39
C ARG A 173 0.24 -7.59 -30.57
N THR A 174 -1.08 -7.87 -30.55
CA THR A 174 -1.75 -8.64 -31.62
C THR A 174 -2.23 -7.73 -32.78
N ARG A 175 -2.02 -6.41 -32.70
CA ARG A 175 -2.42 -5.45 -33.74
C ARG A 175 -1.23 -4.82 -34.50
N GLN A 176 -0.07 -5.43 -34.48
CA GLN A 176 1.06 -5.17 -35.37
C GLN A 176 1.29 -6.40 -36.25
#